data_319bc8bff6d1cafbae65a948d2409054
#
_entry.id   319bc8bff6d1cafbae65a948d2409054
#
_cell.length_a   1.000
_cell.length_b   1.000
_cell.length_c   1.000
_cell.angle_alpha   90.00
_cell.angle_beta   90.00
_cell.angle_gamma   90.00
#
_symmetry.space_group_name_H-M   'P 1'
#
loop_
_entity.id
_entity.type
_entity.pdbx_description
1 polymer ?
#
loop_
_entity_poly.entity_id
_entity_poly.type
_entity_poly.pdbx_seq_one_letter_code
_entity_poly.pdbx_strand_id
1 'polypeptide(L)'
;MKDLEKIIEQILPIDKDKVQEGQCYCDQLGKPPGSLGKLETIYARLYAMFSGPIDLEKKIVLVYVADNGIVAEGVSANPQETTYTVARNILAGKSGLCAISKHAGSDICLVDIGCKKDIFEENKDKVCHGTRNMLKEPALAREQAIAAILVGYKKTEALIKDGYRLFGTGEMGIGNTTTSAAVIAAVLGLKAEDVTGYGAGLTQDMKAHKTAVIQQCLDRHAPYGDILDLTAKLGGLDMLAMAGTHLACARYQLPCVVDGLISLTGLLIAHQLTPHVLDYTFASHASTEPAYRLVSDFLGLEPMLLLDMRLGEGSGCPLAFFLLENAVYTMEHMPTFAEGSLKEEDYVDIRKNVT
;
A
#
# COMPACT_ATOMS: atom_id res chain seq x y z
N MET A 1 -1.47 14.58 17.40
CA MET A 1 -2.30 13.57 18.09
C MET A 1 -3.79 13.83 17.88
N LYS A 2 -4.39 14.85 18.43
CA LYS A 2 -5.86 15.12 18.32
C LYS A 2 -6.42 15.09 16.89
N ASP A 3 -5.69 15.57 15.89
CA ASP A 3 -6.16 15.53 14.50
C ASP A 3 -6.15 14.12 13.93
N LEU A 4 -5.13 13.32 14.27
CA LEU A 4 -5.07 11.91 13.84
C LEU A 4 -6.17 11.08 14.51
N GLU A 5 -6.41 11.27 15.80
CA GLU A 5 -7.50 10.61 16.55
C GLU A 5 -8.86 10.92 15.92
N LYS A 6 -9.15 12.19 15.60
CA LYS A 6 -10.38 12.59 14.92
C LYS A 6 -10.54 11.95 13.54
N ILE A 7 -9.44 11.81 12.79
CA ILE A 7 -9.47 11.13 11.49
C ILE A 7 -9.86 9.66 11.68
N ILE A 8 -9.21 8.97 12.63
CA ILE A 8 -9.45 7.55 12.92
C ILE A 8 -10.91 7.31 13.35
N GLU A 9 -11.45 8.14 14.23
CA GLU A 9 -12.85 8.06 14.70
C GLU A 9 -13.88 8.20 13.58
N GLN A 10 -13.52 8.82 12.47
CA GLN A 10 -14.40 9.03 11.32
C GLN A 10 -14.32 7.92 10.25
N ILE A 11 -13.42 6.95 10.41
CA ILE A 11 -13.30 5.81 9.50
C ILE A 11 -14.30 4.74 9.91
N LEU A 12 -15.23 4.45 9.02
CA LEU A 12 -16.28 3.45 9.23
C LEU A 12 -15.92 2.14 8.53
N PRO A 13 -16.42 1.00 9.01
CA PRO A 13 -16.34 -0.25 8.25
C PRO A 13 -17.14 -0.13 6.95
N ILE A 14 -16.79 -0.95 5.96
CA ILE A 14 -17.58 -1.06 4.73
C ILE A 14 -18.99 -1.58 5.04
N ASP A 15 -19.97 -1.07 4.33
CA ASP A 15 -21.35 -1.53 4.43
C ASP A 15 -21.49 -2.95 3.83
N LYS A 16 -21.62 -3.93 4.71
CA LYS A 16 -21.71 -5.35 4.32
C LYS A 16 -22.99 -5.69 3.57
N ASP A 17 -24.08 -4.96 3.83
CA ASP A 17 -25.34 -5.17 3.12
C ASP A 17 -25.19 -4.71 1.66
N LYS A 18 -24.52 -3.58 1.42
CA LYS A 18 -24.18 -3.14 0.07
C LYS A 18 -23.17 -4.08 -0.64
N VAL A 19 -22.22 -4.64 0.08
CA VAL A 19 -21.33 -5.69 -0.51
C VAL A 19 -22.18 -6.89 -0.96
N GLN A 20 -23.14 -7.31 -0.14
CA GLN A 20 -24.05 -8.39 -0.51
C GLN A 20 -24.96 -8.04 -1.70
N GLU A 21 -25.45 -6.79 -1.78
CA GLU A 21 -26.19 -6.31 -2.94
C GLU A 21 -25.36 -6.39 -4.23
N GLY A 22 -24.11 -5.92 -4.18
CA GLY A 22 -23.15 -6.03 -5.30
C GLY A 22 -22.89 -7.49 -5.70
N GLN A 23 -22.77 -8.41 -4.74
CA GLN A 23 -22.65 -9.84 -5.03
C GLN A 23 -23.93 -10.41 -5.66
N CYS A 24 -25.10 -10.06 -5.14
CA CYS A 24 -26.38 -10.46 -5.73
C CYS A 24 -26.53 -9.95 -7.17
N TYR A 25 -26.05 -8.75 -7.47
CA TYR A 25 -26.02 -8.26 -8.85
C TYR A 25 -25.14 -9.13 -9.74
N CYS A 26 -23.93 -9.48 -9.31
CA CYS A 26 -23.04 -10.38 -10.05
C CYS A 26 -23.69 -11.76 -10.31
N ASP A 27 -24.48 -12.25 -9.36
CA ASP A 27 -25.13 -13.57 -9.45
C ASP A 27 -26.31 -13.59 -10.45
N GLN A 28 -26.88 -12.43 -10.81
CA GLN A 28 -27.94 -12.31 -11.83
C GLN A 28 -27.40 -12.29 -13.27
N LEU A 29 -26.10 -12.14 -13.45
CA LEU A 29 -25.48 -12.12 -14.78
C LEU A 29 -25.48 -13.53 -15.42
N GLY A 30 -25.62 -13.61 -16.75
CA GLY A 30 -25.74 -14.83 -17.53
C GLY A 30 -24.52 -15.72 -17.52
N LYS A 31 -24.13 -16.22 -16.34
CA LYS A 31 -22.96 -17.06 -16.08
C LYS A 31 -23.19 -17.92 -14.83
N PRO A 32 -22.45 -19.01 -14.63
CA PRO A 32 -22.49 -19.72 -13.35
C PRO A 32 -22.10 -18.79 -12.20
N PRO A 33 -22.90 -18.63 -11.12
CA PRO A 33 -22.56 -17.81 -9.98
C PRO A 33 -21.20 -18.19 -9.39
N GLY A 34 -20.32 -17.20 -9.15
CA GLY A 34 -18.96 -17.39 -8.67
C GLY A 34 -17.91 -17.63 -9.76
N SER A 35 -18.30 -17.81 -11.03
CA SER A 35 -17.38 -18.25 -12.11
C SER A 35 -16.33 -17.22 -12.52
N LEU A 36 -16.52 -15.93 -12.23
CA LEU A 36 -15.52 -14.89 -12.45
C LEU A 36 -14.63 -14.64 -11.21
N GLY A 37 -14.83 -15.42 -10.14
CA GLY A 37 -13.93 -15.47 -8.99
C GLY A 37 -13.68 -14.09 -8.37
N LYS A 38 -12.39 -13.69 -8.29
CA LYS A 38 -12.00 -12.40 -7.66
C LYS A 38 -12.60 -11.18 -8.34
N LEU A 39 -12.95 -11.22 -9.63
CA LEU A 39 -13.59 -10.06 -10.28
C LEU A 39 -14.96 -9.75 -9.67
N GLU A 40 -15.72 -10.79 -9.27
CA GLU A 40 -17.01 -10.60 -8.61
C GLU A 40 -16.84 -9.98 -7.20
N THR A 41 -15.89 -10.46 -6.42
CA THR A 41 -15.62 -9.91 -5.08
C THR A 41 -15.04 -8.50 -5.13
N ILE A 42 -14.23 -8.17 -6.14
CA ILE A 42 -13.74 -6.81 -6.39
C ILE A 42 -14.91 -5.89 -6.69
N TYR A 43 -15.78 -6.28 -7.63
CA TYR A 43 -16.96 -5.50 -7.98
C TYR A 43 -17.88 -5.27 -6.78
N ALA A 44 -18.21 -6.30 -6.02
CA ALA A 44 -19.09 -6.21 -4.86
C ALA A 44 -18.54 -5.23 -3.79
N ARG A 45 -17.22 -5.23 -3.56
CA ARG A 45 -16.58 -4.26 -2.66
C ARG A 45 -16.60 -2.85 -3.24
N LEU A 46 -16.32 -2.67 -4.52
CA LEU A 46 -16.40 -1.37 -5.18
C LEU A 46 -17.83 -0.83 -5.18
N TYR A 47 -18.82 -1.68 -5.44
CA TYR A 47 -20.24 -1.34 -5.35
C TYR A 47 -20.63 -0.74 -3.99
N ALA A 48 -20.10 -1.31 -2.91
CA ALA A 48 -20.36 -0.80 -1.57
C ALA A 48 -19.63 0.52 -1.24
N MET A 49 -18.51 0.81 -1.91
CA MET A 49 -17.74 2.04 -1.72
C MET A 49 -18.37 3.26 -2.42
N PHE A 50 -19.13 3.03 -3.49
CA PHE A 50 -19.72 4.11 -4.29
C PHE A 50 -21.23 4.23 -4.04
N SER A 51 -21.71 5.46 -3.85
CA SER A 51 -23.15 5.74 -3.68
C SER A 51 -23.89 5.98 -5.01
N GLY A 52 -23.34 5.51 -6.13
CA GLY A 52 -23.83 5.69 -7.50
C GLY A 52 -22.98 4.89 -8.47
N PRO A 53 -22.90 5.29 -9.76
CA PRO A 53 -22.01 4.63 -10.71
C PRO A 53 -20.57 4.55 -10.18
N ILE A 54 -19.92 3.41 -10.41
CA ILE A 54 -18.55 3.20 -10.00
C ILE A 54 -17.63 3.92 -11.00
N ASP A 55 -17.06 5.04 -10.60
CA ASP A 55 -16.15 5.84 -11.41
C ASP A 55 -14.70 5.65 -10.92
N LEU A 56 -13.87 4.99 -11.74
CA LEU A 56 -12.45 4.76 -11.49
C LEU A 56 -11.56 5.48 -12.53
N GLU A 57 -12.12 6.38 -13.34
CA GLU A 57 -11.40 7.01 -14.46
C GLU A 57 -10.19 7.81 -13.97
N LYS A 58 -10.38 8.68 -12.95
CA LYS A 58 -9.29 9.42 -12.33
C LYS A 58 -8.57 8.58 -11.28
N LYS A 59 -7.41 8.08 -11.64
CA LYS A 59 -6.59 7.19 -10.83
C LYS A 59 -5.15 7.68 -10.72
N ILE A 60 -4.51 7.48 -9.55
CA ILE A 60 -3.20 8.04 -9.26
C ILE A 60 -2.38 7.15 -8.33
N VAL A 61 -1.07 7.11 -8.55
CA VAL A 61 -0.10 6.51 -7.61
C VAL A 61 0.63 7.63 -6.88
N LEU A 62 0.55 7.65 -5.55
CA LEU A 62 1.34 8.53 -4.70
C LEU A 62 2.67 7.86 -4.38
N VAL A 63 3.79 8.49 -4.75
CA VAL A 63 5.14 8.00 -4.50
C VAL A 63 5.79 8.86 -3.43
N TYR A 64 5.97 8.30 -2.24
CA TYR A 64 6.59 8.99 -1.11
C TYR A 64 8.10 8.76 -1.10
N VAL A 65 8.87 9.85 -1.12
CA VAL A 65 10.34 9.80 -1.20
C VAL A 65 10.96 10.22 0.13
N ALA A 66 11.78 9.33 0.71
CA ALA A 66 12.49 9.61 1.95
C ALA A 66 13.82 8.88 2.04
N ASP A 67 14.79 9.49 2.68
CA ASP A 67 16.05 8.86 3.03
C ASP A 67 16.01 8.23 4.42
N ASN A 68 16.64 7.06 4.55
CA ASN A 68 16.70 6.29 5.79
C ASN A 68 18.11 6.31 6.37
N GLY A 69 18.25 6.83 7.60
CA GLY A 69 19.56 6.97 8.26
C GLY A 69 20.29 5.65 8.54
N ILE A 70 19.57 4.54 8.56
CA ILE A 70 20.11 3.19 8.76
C ILE A 70 21.06 2.75 7.62
N VAL A 71 21.01 3.41 6.47
CA VAL A 71 21.92 3.15 5.33
C VAL A 71 23.38 3.30 5.74
N ALA A 72 23.68 4.16 6.72
CA ALA A 72 25.01 4.35 7.27
C ALA A 72 25.63 3.07 7.86
N GLU A 73 24.83 2.06 8.16
CA GLU A 73 25.27 0.75 8.67
C GLU A 73 25.55 -0.27 7.55
N GLY A 74 25.59 0.14 6.28
CA GLY A 74 25.94 -0.76 5.16
C GLY A 74 24.88 -1.83 4.85
N VAL A 75 23.60 -1.53 5.09
CA VAL A 75 22.47 -2.46 4.91
C VAL A 75 21.86 -2.43 3.52
N SER A 76 22.43 -1.69 2.59
CA SER A 76 21.98 -1.54 1.20
C SER A 76 23.12 -1.72 0.22
N ALA A 77 22.85 -2.34 -0.94
CA ALA A 77 23.79 -2.44 -2.05
C ALA A 77 23.95 -1.11 -2.81
N ASN A 78 22.95 -0.24 -2.75
CA ASN A 78 22.95 1.05 -3.43
C ASN A 78 23.32 2.18 -2.46
N PRO A 79 24.04 3.21 -2.95
CA PRO A 79 24.33 4.41 -2.16
C PRO A 79 23.07 5.24 -1.93
N GLN A 80 23.08 6.04 -0.86
CA GLN A 80 21.91 6.84 -0.46
C GLN A 80 21.45 7.84 -1.53
N GLU A 81 22.39 8.38 -2.31
CA GLU A 81 22.14 9.34 -3.38
C GLU A 81 21.21 8.79 -4.48
N THR A 82 21.08 7.47 -4.56
CA THR A 82 20.16 6.79 -5.49
C THR A 82 18.71 7.21 -5.23
N THR A 83 18.32 7.46 -3.98
CA THR A 83 16.97 7.97 -3.63
C THR A 83 16.64 9.23 -4.44
N TYR A 84 17.52 10.24 -4.37
CA TYR A 84 17.33 11.49 -5.11
C TYR A 84 17.33 11.29 -6.62
N THR A 85 18.25 10.47 -7.13
CA THR A 85 18.40 10.23 -8.57
C THR A 85 17.15 9.57 -9.16
N VAL A 86 16.63 8.54 -8.49
CA VAL A 86 15.41 7.83 -8.93
C VAL A 86 14.18 8.74 -8.81
N ALA A 87 14.07 9.52 -7.74
CA ALA A 87 12.98 10.50 -7.61
C ALA A 87 12.98 11.52 -8.77
N ARG A 88 14.15 12.01 -9.17
CA ARG A 88 14.29 12.89 -10.36
C ARG A 88 13.93 12.18 -11.66
N ASN A 89 14.23 10.89 -11.79
CA ASN A 89 13.85 10.10 -12.95
C ASN A 89 12.33 9.89 -13.01
N ILE A 90 11.67 9.65 -11.86
CA ILE A 90 10.20 9.57 -11.81
C ILE A 90 9.58 10.88 -12.27
N LEU A 91 10.05 12.04 -11.77
CA LEU A 91 9.56 13.35 -12.20
C LEU A 91 9.81 13.62 -13.69
N ALA A 92 10.86 13.06 -14.25
CA ALA A 92 11.17 13.17 -15.68
C ALA A 92 10.44 12.15 -16.56
N GLY A 93 9.56 11.31 -15.99
CA GLY A 93 8.84 10.27 -16.74
C GLY A 93 9.72 9.08 -17.16
N LYS A 94 10.85 8.81 -16.47
CA LYS A 94 11.90 7.87 -16.88
C LYS A 94 12.05 6.66 -15.96
N SER A 95 11.04 6.29 -15.18
CA SER A 95 11.09 5.10 -14.32
C SER A 95 10.19 3.98 -14.84
N GLY A 96 10.33 2.80 -14.23
CA GLY A 96 9.46 1.65 -14.52
C GLY A 96 8.00 1.96 -14.22
N LEU A 97 7.73 2.58 -13.06
CA LEU A 97 6.40 3.07 -12.72
C LEU A 97 5.84 4.00 -13.79
N CYS A 98 6.64 4.96 -14.28
CA CYS A 98 6.17 5.93 -15.29
C CYS A 98 5.72 5.25 -16.59
N ALA A 99 6.45 4.24 -17.04
CA ALA A 99 6.10 3.49 -18.24
C ALA A 99 4.79 2.73 -18.06
N ILE A 100 4.61 2.03 -16.93
CA ILE A 100 3.41 1.25 -16.62
C ILE A 100 2.22 2.19 -16.40
N SER A 101 2.37 3.27 -15.61
CA SER A 101 1.31 4.25 -15.35
C SER A 101 0.82 4.92 -16.63
N LYS A 102 1.74 5.32 -17.52
CA LYS A 102 1.37 5.89 -18.82
C LYS A 102 0.52 4.95 -19.67
N HIS A 103 0.83 3.66 -19.65
CA HIS A 103 0.05 2.66 -20.39
C HIS A 103 -1.32 2.41 -19.75
N ALA A 104 -1.39 2.42 -18.43
CA ALA A 104 -2.63 2.23 -17.67
C ALA A 104 -3.50 3.50 -17.58
N GLY A 105 -3.05 4.63 -18.10
CA GLY A 105 -3.77 5.90 -17.99
C GLY A 105 -3.87 6.41 -16.57
N SER A 106 -2.88 6.12 -15.71
CA SER A 106 -2.85 6.62 -14.33
C SER A 106 -1.83 7.73 -14.15
N ASP A 107 -2.16 8.70 -13.31
CA ASP A 107 -1.26 9.78 -12.91
C ASP A 107 -0.26 9.31 -11.83
N ILE A 108 0.78 10.10 -11.63
CA ILE A 108 1.77 9.90 -10.57
C ILE A 108 1.91 11.21 -9.80
N CYS A 109 1.81 11.14 -8.47
CA CYS A 109 2.12 12.24 -7.57
C CYS A 109 3.34 11.89 -6.73
N LEU A 110 4.50 12.51 -7.00
CA LEU A 110 5.69 12.35 -6.19
C LEU A 110 5.66 13.34 -5.03
N VAL A 111 5.87 12.83 -3.82
CA VAL A 111 5.90 13.61 -2.58
C VAL A 111 7.24 13.43 -1.88
N ASP A 112 8.07 14.47 -1.87
CA ASP A 112 9.29 14.47 -1.07
C ASP A 112 8.93 14.73 0.39
N ILE A 113 8.82 13.65 1.17
CA ILE A 113 8.49 13.71 2.59
C ILE A 113 9.72 13.73 3.48
N GLY A 114 10.88 13.39 2.93
CA GLY A 114 12.09 13.33 3.74
C GLY A 114 13.36 12.95 3.00
N CYS A 115 13.55 13.38 1.77
CA CYS A 115 14.83 13.23 1.09
C CYS A 115 15.86 14.21 1.68
N LYS A 116 17.10 13.78 1.90
CA LYS A 116 18.20 14.63 2.41
C LYS A 116 18.50 15.78 1.48
N LYS A 117 18.50 15.51 0.17
CA LYS A 117 18.65 16.52 -0.87
C LYS A 117 17.27 16.95 -1.33
N ASP A 118 17.01 18.28 -1.36
CA ASP A 118 15.73 18.82 -1.79
C ASP A 118 15.43 18.47 -3.24
N ILE A 119 14.27 17.84 -3.46
CA ILE A 119 13.78 17.49 -4.80
C ILE A 119 13.07 18.69 -5.43
N PHE A 120 12.38 19.48 -4.62
CA PHE A 120 11.65 20.69 -4.99
C PHE A 120 12.27 21.92 -4.33
N GLU A 121 12.25 23.06 -4.98
CA GLU A 121 12.73 24.34 -4.43
C GLU A 121 11.89 24.77 -3.23
N GLU A 122 10.56 24.63 -3.33
CA GLU A 122 9.64 24.81 -2.20
C GLU A 122 8.96 23.51 -1.88
N ASN A 123 9.13 23.00 -0.68
CA ASN A 123 8.53 21.75 -0.24
C ASN A 123 7.85 21.90 1.13
N LYS A 124 6.51 21.99 1.10
CA LYS A 124 5.68 22.07 2.31
C LYS A 124 5.35 20.70 2.92
N ASP A 125 5.63 19.63 2.18
CA ASP A 125 5.32 18.26 2.57
C ASP A 125 6.49 17.58 3.31
N LYS A 126 7.69 18.16 3.26
CA LYS A 126 8.88 17.59 3.89
C LYS A 126 8.82 17.72 5.42
N VAL A 127 8.86 16.56 6.10
CA VAL A 127 8.86 16.49 7.57
C VAL A 127 10.25 16.74 8.14
N CYS A 128 11.28 16.11 7.55
CA CYS A 128 12.69 16.32 7.90
C CYS A 128 13.59 15.81 6.76
N HIS A 129 14.90 16.08 6.86
CA HIS A 129 15.89 15.66 5.86
C HIS A 129 16.41 14.23 6.12
N GLY A 130 15.53 13.24 5.97
CA GLY A 130 15.79 11.84 6.26
C GLY A 130 15.59 11.46 7.73
N THR A 131 15.48 10.17 7.99
CA THR A 131 15.44 9.68 9.37
C THR A 131 16.83 9.67 10.01
N ARG A 132 16.88 9.64 11.33
CA ARG A 132 18.10 9.29 12.07
C ARG A 132 18.39 7.79 11.91
N ASN A 133 19.57 7.39 12.36
CA ASN A 133 19.98 5.99 12.33
C ASN A 133 19.36 5.22 13.51
N MET A 134 18.38 4.36 13.21
CA MET A 134 17.66 3.58 14.22
C MET A 134 18.57 2.62 15.02
N LEU A 135 19.78 2.29 14.55
CA LEU A 135 20.73 1.52 15.34
C LEU A 135 21.30 2.34 16.51
N LYS A 136 21.39 3.67 16.38
CA LYS A 136 22.02 4.57 17.36
C LYS A 136 21.01 5.26 18.28
N GLU A 137 19.88 5.67 17.71
CA GLU A 137 18.83 6.42 18.39
C GLU A 137 17.47 6.21 17.69
N PRO A 138 16.33 6.62 18.24
CA PRO A 138 15.05 6.57 17.54
C PRO A 138 15.13 7.24 16.16
N ALA A 139 14.62 6.58 15.12
CA ALA A 139 14.66 7.06 13.74
C ALA A 139 14.01 8.44 13.57
N LEU A 140 12.95 8.69 14.32
CA LEU A 140 12.14 9.91 14.30
C LEU A 140 11.76 10.33 15.73
N ALA A 141 11.37 11.57 15.91
CA ALA A 141 10.54 11.95 17.04
C ALA A 141 9.09 11.47 16.80
N ARG A 142 8.33 11.21 17.86
CA ARG A 142 6.91 10.80 17.76
C ARG A 142 6.08 11.81 16.96
N GLU A 143 6.34 13.10 17.16
CA GLU A 143 5.68 14.18 16.43
C GLU A 143 5.97 14.16 14.93
N GLN A 144 7.19 13.76 14.54
CA GLN A 144 7.56 13.59 13.13
C GLN A 144 6.86 12.39 12.51
N ALA A 145 6.71 11.28 13.22
CA ALA A 145 5.94 10.12 12.76
C ALA A 145 4.47 10.49 12.51
N ILE A 146 3.84 11.20 13.44
CA ILE A 146 2.47 11.72 13.29
C ILE A 146 2.38 12.70 12.12
N ALA A 147 3.35 13.62 11.98
CA ALA A 147 3.36 14.58 10.90
C ALA A 147 3.44 13.89 9.53
N ALA A 148 4.24 12.83 9.38
CA ALA A 148 4.35 12.07 8.14
C ALA A 148 3.01 11.42 7.76
N ILE A 149 2.30 10.80 8.72
CA ILE A 149 0.95 10.25 8.48
C ILE A 149 -0.01 11.36 8.03
N LEU A 150 0.01 12.51 8.72
CA LEU A 150 -0.87 13.64 8.39
C LEU A 150 -0.55 14.27 7.03
N VAL A 151 0.71 14.28 6.59
CA VAL A 151 1.07 14.73 5.24
C VAL A 151 0.46 13.79 4.20
N GLY A 152 0.62 12.46 4.36
CA GLY A 152 0.02 11.48 3.46
C GLY A 152 -1.49 11.60 3.38
N TYR A 153 -2.15 11.74 4.55
CA TYR A 153 -3.60 11.94 4.63
C TYR A 153 -4.04 13.21 3.88
N LYS A 154 -3.45 14.37 4.18
CA LYS A 154 -3.82 15.66 3.57
C LYS A 154 -3.55 15.70 2.07
N LYS A 155 -2.44 15.10 1.61
CA LYS A 155 -2.13 15.00 0.19
C LYS A 155 -3.19 14.18 -0.55
N THR A 156 -3.56 13.04 -0.01
CA THR A 156 -4.62 12.19 -0.58
C THR A 156 -5.99 12.89 -0.54
N GLU A 157 -6.33 13.55 0.57
CA GLU A 157 -7.58 14.32 0.67
C GLU A 157 -7.67 15.44 -0.37
N ALA A 158 -6.56 16.14 -0.65
CA ALA A 158 -6.53 17.16 -1.72
C ALA A 158 -6.81 16.54 -3.09
N LEU A 159 -6.18 15.40 -3.40
CA LEU A 159 -6.42 14.69 -4.66
C LEU A 159 -7.87 14.16 -4.77
N ILE A 160 -8.47 13.71 -3.69
CA ILE A 160 -9.89 13.34 -3.65
C ILE A 160 -10.78 14.55 -4.02
N LYS A 161 -10.48 15.73 -3.49
CA LYS A 161 -11.17 16.99 -3.84
C LYS A 161 -10.98 17.37 -5.31
N ASP A 162 -9.83 17.02 -5.90
CA ASP A 162 -9.54 17.20 -7.33
C ASP A 162 -10.18 16.13 -8.23
N GLY A 163 -10.96 15.21 -7.64
CA GLY A 163 -11.77 14.23 -8.36
C GLY A 163 -11.12 12.88 -8.57
N TYR A 164 -9.95 12.59 -7.99
CA TYR A 164 -9.39 11.24 -8.00
C TYR A 164 -10.23 10.27 -7.16
N ARG A 165 -10.40 9.04 -7.66
CA ARG A 165 -11.27 8.02 -7.03
C ARG A 165 -10.59 6.67 -6.83
N LEU A 166 -9.45 6.43 -7.45
CA LEU A 166 -8.66 5.21 -7.29
C LEU A 166 -7.20 5.58 -7.00
N PHE A 167 -6.67 5.06 -5.90
CA PHE A 167 -5.38 5.42 -5.35
C PHE A 167 -4.45 4.22 -5.29
N GLY A 168 -3.16 4.46 -5.50
CA GLY A 168 -2.10 3.50 -5.25
C GLY A 168 -1.01 4.11 -4.38
N THR A 169 -0.34 3.29 -3.58
CA THR A 169 0.78 3.70 -2.74
C THR A 169 2.09 3.17 -3.29
N GLY A 170 3.05 4.07 -3.46
CA GLY A 170 4.41 3.78 -3.89
C GLY A 170 5.43 4.53 -3.03
N GLU A 171 6.68 4.19 -3.20
CA GLU A 171 7.76 4.73 -2.38
C GLU A 171 9.08 4.80 -3.16
N MET A 172 9.98 5.62 -2.67
CA MET A 172 11.39 5.59 -3.05
C MET A 172 12.26 5.99 -1.86
N GLY A 173 13.08 5.05 -1.36
CA GLY A 173 13.96 5.32 -0.22
C GLY A 173 14.98 4.22 -0.01
N ILE A 174 16.25 4.49 -0.31
CA ILE A 174 17.30 3.51 -0.05
C ILE A 174 17.33 3.18 1.44
N GLY A 175 17.35 1.88 1.76
CA GLY A 175 17.32 1.36 3.14
C GLY A 175 15.92 1.10 3.70
N ASN A 176 14.83 1.46 3.00
CA ASN A 176 13.46 1.29 3.51
C ASN A 176 13.03 -0.17 3.66
N THR A 177 13.61 -1.12 2.92
CA THR A 177 13.40 -2.56 3.19
C THR A 177 13.94 -2.99 4.54
N THR A 178 14.94 -2.27 5.10
CA THR A 178 15.47 -2.53 6.44
C THR A 178 14.54 -2.00 7.52
N THR A 179 14.05 -0.77 7.37
CA THR A 179 13.07 -0.18 8.30
C THR A 179 11.74 -0.92 8.24
N SER A 180 11.28 -1.34 7.05
CA SER A 180 10.08 -2.19 6.89
C SER A 180 10.22 -3.52 7.62
N ALA A 181 11.34 -4.23 7.44
CA ALA A 181 11.60 -5.50 8.12
C ALA A 181 11.61 -5.31 9.65
N ALA A 182 12.21 -4.23 10.17
CA ALA A 182 12.22 -3.94 11.60
C ALA A 182 10.80 -3.67 12.15
N VAL A 183 10.01 -2.87 11.45
CA VAL A 183 8.60 -2.57 11.83
C VAL A 183 7.76 -3.85 11.81
N ILE A 184 7.87 -4.66 10.75
CA ILE A 184 7.12 -5.91 10.61
C ILE A 184 7.49 -6.88 11.74
N ALA A 185 8.79 -7.08 12.01
CA ALA A 185 9.25 -7.94 13.09
C ALA A 185 8.69 -7.50 14.44
N ALA A 186 8.75 -6.20 14.72
CA ALA A 186 8.25 -5.65 15.99
C ALA A 186 6.73 -5.77 16.13
N VAL A 187 5.95 -5.54 15.06
CA VAL A 187 4.47 -5.64 15.08
C VAL A 187 4.01 -7.08 15.21
N LEU A 188 4.65 -8.01 14.50
CA LEU A 188 4.24 -9.42 14.45
C LEU A 188 4.93 -10.29 15.51
N GLY A 189 5.85 -9.73 16.31
CA GLY A 189 6.59 -10.49 17.31
C GLY A 189 7.56 -11.51 16.70
N LEU A 190 8.12 -11.23 15.53
CA LEU A 190 9.01 -12.09 14.77
C LEU A 190 10.49 -11.73 15.02
N LYS A 191 11.40 -12.65 14.69
CA LYS A 191 12.83 -12.37 14.67
C LYS A 191 13.25 -11.69 13.37
N ALA A 192 14.36 -10.97 13.40
CA ALA A 192 14.95 -10.32 12.21
C ALA A 192 15.19 -11.32 11.06
N GLU A 193 15.57 -12.56 11.36
CA GLU A 193 15.83 -13.60 10.35
C GLU A 193 14.61 -13.98 9.53
N ASP A 194 13.41 -13.94 10.12
CA ASP A 194 12.14 -14.33 9.47
C ASP A 194 11.69 -13.30 8.43
N VAL A 195 12.07 -12.03 8.63
CA VAL A 195 11.56 -10.89 7.85
C VAL A 195 12.60 -10.26 6.92
N THR A 196 13.89 -10.62 7.05
CA THR A 196 14.95 -10.00 6.25
C THR A 196 15.05 -10.61 4.87
N GLY A 197 14.78 -9.81 3.84
CA GLY A 197 14.97 -10.15 2.43
C GLY A 197 16.27 -9.63 1.84
N TYR A 198 16.45 -9.87 0.55
CA TYR A 198 17.63 -9.42 -0.22
C TYR A 198 17.50 -7.96 -0.69
N GLY A 199 16.32 -7.34 -0.57
CA GLY A 199 16.10 -5.97 -1.04
C GLY A 199 16.53 -5.78 -2.50
N ALA A 200 17.24 -4.69 -2.78
CA ALA A 200 17.71 -4.34 -4.12
C ALA A 200 19.01 -5.08 -4.55
N GLY A 201 19.17 -6.37 -4.18
CA GLY A 201 20.26 -7.21 -4.70
C GLY A 201 21.45 -7.40 -3.75
N LEU A 202 21.21 -7.54 -2.45
CA LEU A 202 22.24 -7.89 -1.47
C LEU A 202 22.83 -9.29 -1.74
N THR A 203 24.11 -9.45 -1.46
CA THR A 203 24.74 -10.78 -1.35
C THR A 203 24.29 -11.49 -0.07
N GLN A 204 24.59 -12.79 0.07
CA GLN A 204 24.25 -13.54 1.28
C GLN A 204 24.91 -12.96 2.54
N ASP A 205 26.18 -12.56 2.47
CA ASP A 205 26.89 -11.94 3.59
C ASP A 205 26.29 -10.59 3.98
N MET A 206 25.94 -9.77 3.00
CA MET A 206 25.26 -8.49 3.23
C MET A 206 23.87 -8.69 3.84
N LYS A 207 23.14 -9.73 3.43
CA LYS A 207 21.86 -10.10 4.05
C LYS A 207 22.04 -10.50 5.51
N ALA A 208 23.05 -11.33 5.82
CA ALA A 208 23.35 -11.73 7.21
C ALA A 208 23.70 -10.50 8.07
N HIS A 209 24.51 -9.58 7.54
CA HIS A 209 24.81 -8.31 8.21
C HIS A 209 23.55 -7.47 8.45
N LYS A 210 22.72 -7.28 7.43
CA LYS A 210 21.45 -6.56 7.54
C LYS A 210 20.54 -7.18 8.61
N THR A 211 20.46 -8.53 8.66
CA THR A 211 19.69 -9.25 9.68
C THR A 211 20.20 -8.95 11.10
N ALA A 212 21.51 -8.97 11.29
CA ALA A 212 22.12 -8.65 12.58
C ALA A 212 21.85 -7.20 13.01
N VAL A 213 21.91 -6.24 12.05
CA VAL A 213 21.60 -4.83 12.31
C VAL A 213 20.13 -4.67 12.71
N ILE A 214 19.20 -5.31 12.01
CA ILE A 214 17.78 -5.26 12.36
C ILE A 214 17.55 -5.82 13.77
N GLN A 215 18.15 -6.97 14.11
CA GLN A 215 17.99 -7.56 15.45
C GLN A 215 18.50 -6.63 16.54
N GLN A 216 19.66 -6.00 16.35
CA GLN A 216 20.19 -5.02 17.30
C GLN A 216 19.25 -3.80 17.48
N CYS A 217 18.60 -3.35 16.40
CA CYS A 217 17.61 -2.26 16.49
C CYS A 217 16.39 -2.70 17.29
N LEU A 218 15.88 -3.92 17.08
CA LEU A 218 14.74 -4.47 17.83
C LEU A 218 15.08 -4.55 19.34
N ASP A 219 16.23 -5.13 19.68
CA ASP A 219 16.69 -5.30 21.07
C ASP A 219 16.89 -3.96 21.77
N ARG A 220 17.42 -2.96 21.04
CA ARG A 220 17.69 -1.63 21.58
C ARG A 220 16.42 -0.87 21.93
N HIS A 221 15.37 -0.99 21.13
CA HIS A 221 14.21 -0.11 21.20
C HIS A 221 12.99 -0.70 21.91
N ALA A 222 12.99 -2.01 22.17
CA ALA A 222 11.93 -2.63 22.97
C ALA A 222 12.00 -2.20 24.45
N PRO A 223 10.85 -2.14 25.17
CA PRO A 223 9.50 -2.35 24.66
C PRO A 223 8.92 -1.13 23.93
N TYR A 224 7.82 -1.35 23.19
CA TYR A 224 7.10 -0.30 22.47
C TYR A 224 5.80 0.04 23.20
N GLY A 225 5.47 1.35 23.27
CA GLY A 225 4.25 1.82 23.91
C GLY A 225 3.00 1.61 23.04
N ASP A 226 3.10 2.02 21.79
CA ASP A 226 2.05 1.87 20.76
C ASP A 226 2.69 1.88 19.36
N ILE A 227 1.86 1.79 18.31
CA ILE A 227 2.35 1.76 16.92
C ILE A 227 3.09 3.05 16.54
N LEU A 228 2.72 4.20 17.10
CA LEU A 228 3.39 5.48 16.83
C LEU A 228 4.75 5.56 17.53
N ASP A 229 4.88 5.00 18.74
CA ASP A 229 6.17 4.87 19.42
C ASP A 229 7.09 3.88 18.68
N LEU A 230 6.55 2.73 18.28
CA LEU A 230 7.26 1.72 17.50
C LEU A 230 7.81 2.32 16.20
N THR A 231 6.96 2.99 15.43
CA THR A 231 7.34 3.53 14.13
C THR A 231 8.22 4.77 14.24
N ALA A 232 8.13 5.54 15.31
CA ALA A 232 9.09 6.60 15.61
C ALA A 232 10.49 6.03 15.86
N LYS A 233 10.59 4.86 16.53
CA LYS A 233 11.87 4.20 16.82
C LYS A 233 12.48 3.50 15.61
N LEU A 234 11.68 2.77 14.82
CA LEU A 234 12.14 1.83 13.78
C LEU A 234 11.72 2.20 12.35
N GLY A 235 10.75 3.10 12.17
CA GLY A 235 10.10 3.33 10.89
C GLY A 235 10.84 4.28 9.95
N GLY A 236 10.22 4.47 8.78
CA GLY A 236 10.59 5.44 7.74
C GLY A 236 9.45 6.40 7.45
N LEU A 237 9.77 7.58 6.92
CA LEU A 237 8.79 8.61 6.59
C LEU A 237 7.87 8.18 5.45
N ASP A 238 8.39 7.44 4.48
CA ASP A 238 7.67 6.91 3.33
C ASP A 238 6.51 5.99 3.75
N MET A 239 6.78 4.96 4.57
CA MET A 239 5.74 4.05 5.05
C MET A 239 4.69 4.73 5.93
N LEU A 240 5.09 5.73 6.74
CA LEU A 240 4.18 6.52 7.55
C LEU A 240 3.25 7.39 6.69
N ALA A 241 3.78 7.99 5.62
CA ALA A 241 2.94 8.75 4.69
C ALA A 241 1.99 7.86 3.90
N MET A 242 2.42 6.66 3.47
CA MET A 242 1.54 5.67 2.86
C MET A 242 0.42 5.23 3.83
N ALA A 243 0.71 5.08 5.12
CA ALA A 243 -0.33 4.85 6.12
C ALA A 243 -1.37 5.97 6.13
N GLY A 244 -0.94 7.23 6.01
CA GLY A 244 -1.83 8.39 5.87
C GLY A 244 -2.74 8.31 4.63
N THR A 245 -2.22 7.82 3.51
CA THR A 245 -3.02 7.59 2.29
C THR A 245 -4.11 6.55 2.53
N HIS A 246 -3.78 5.40 3.15
CA HIS A 246 -4.78 4.38 3.47
C HIS A 246 -5.87 4.90 4.42
N LEU A 247 -5.50 5.71 5.42
CA LEU A 247 -6.48 6.35 6.31
C LEU A 247 -7.39 7.32 5.55
N ALA A 248 -6.86 8.11 4.62
CA ALA A 248 -7.66 9.02 3.81
C ALA A 248 -8.63 8.26 2.90
N CYS A 249 -8.15 7.26 2.17
CA CYS A 249 -9.00 6.43 1.32
C CYS A 249 -10.13 5.77 2.11
N ALA A 250 -9.82 5.19 3.27
CA ALA A 250 -10.83 4.58 4.14
C ALA A 250 -11.84 5.61 4.68
N ARG A 251 -11.37 6.81 5.09
CA ARG A 251 -12.25 7.88 5.56
C ARG A 251 -13.24 8.35 4.49
N TYR A 252 -12.82 8.37 3.23
CA TYR A 252 -13.64 8.77 2.09
C TYR A 252 -14.27 7.60 1.34
N GLN A 253 -14.14 6.37 1.88
CA GLN A 253 -14.69 5.13 1.30
C GLN A 253 -14.26 4.91 -0.15
N LEU A 254 -12.99 5.15 -0.45
CA LEU A 254 -12.41 5.01 -1.78
C LEU A 254 -11.38 3.87 -1.84
N PRO A 255 -11.27 3.19 -2.98
CA PRO A 255 -10.32 2.10 -3.15
C PRO A 255 -8.87 2.59 -3.15
N CYS A 256 -8.02 1.88 -2.39
CA CYS A 256 -6.58 2.07 -2.36
C CYS A 256 -5.87 0.76 -2.70
N VAL A 257 -4.91 0.82 -3.60
CA VAL A 257 -4.10 -0.34 -4.00
C VAL A 257 -2.74 -0.29 -3.32
N VAL A 258 -2.38 -1.37 -2.64
CA VAL A 258 -1.06 -1.56 -2.06
C VAL A 258 -0.14 -2.25 -3.06
N ASP A 259 1.12 -1.76 -3.18
CA ASP A 259 2.16 -2.29 -4.07
C ASP A 259 2.89 -3.51 -3.44
N GLY A 260 4.18 -3.37 -3.16
CA GLY A 260 5.04 -4.40 -2.59
C GLY A 260 5.19 -4.32 -1.07
N LEU A 261 6.30 -4.87 -0.54
CA LEU A 261 6.55 -5.01 0.89
C LEU A 261 6.47 -3.69 1.68
N ILE A 262 7.13 -2.62 1.17
CA ILE A 262 7.20 -1.36 1.90
C ILE A 262 5.82 -0.68 1.93
N SER A 263 5.10 -0.72 0.83
CA SER A 263 3.71 -0.24 0.74
C SER A 263 2.79 -1.04 1.68
N LEU A 264 2.95 -2.37 1.73
CA LEU A 264 2.23 -3.24 2.66
C LEU A 264 2.57 -2.94 4.13
N THR A 265 3.82 -2.51 4.42
CA THR A 265 4.19 -2.05 5.76
C THR A 265 3.45 -0.76 6.13
N GLY A 266 3.28 0.15 5.17
CA GLY A 266 2.45 1.35 5.37
C GLY A 266 0.99 1.00 5.71
N LEU A 267 0.42 0.03 5.00
CA LEU A 267 -0.91 -0.50 5.32
C LEU A 267 -0.95 -1.19 6.70
N LEU A 268 0.07 -1.98 7.06
CA LEU A 268 0.16 -2.60 8.39
C LEU A 268 0.13 -1.54 9.51
N ILE A 269 0.84 -0.43 9.34
CA ILE A 269 0.80 0.70 10.28
C ILE A 269 -0.61 1.29 10.36
N ALA A 270 -1.26 1.54 9.22
CA ALA A 270 -2.63 2.06 9.17
C ALA A 270 -3.62 1.09 9.84
N HIS A 271 -3.46 -0.22 9.62
CA HIS A 271 -4.28 -1.26 10.24
C HIS A 271 -4.13 -1.28 11.78
N GLN A 272 -2.92 -1.06 12.30
CA GLN A 272 -2.70 -0.95 13.75
C GLN A 272 -3.34 0.31 14.37
N LEU A 273 -3.63 1.33 13.56
CA LEU A 273 -4.39 2.52 13.98
C LEU A 273 -5.90 2.28 13.89
N THR A 274 -6.37 1.63 12.83
CA THR A 274 -7.75 1.19 12.65
C THR A 274 -7.84 0.03 11.66
N PRO A 275 -8.51 -1.08 12.02
CA PRO A 275 -8.62 -2.25 11.15
C PRO A 275 -9.47 -1.99 9.89
N HIS A 276 -10.35 -0.98 9.91
CA HIS A 276 -11.27 -0.68 8.83
C HIS A 276 -10.59 -0.23 7.52
N VAL A 277 -9.29 0.10 7.55
CA VAL A 277 -8.55 0.41 6.31
C VAL A 277 -8.51 -0.77 5.33
N LEU A 278 -8.59 -2.01 5.83
CA LEU A 278 -8.59 -3.20 4.99
C LEU A 278 -9.84 -3.32 4.12
N ASP A 279 -10.95 -2.80 4.58
CA ASP A 279 -12.21 -2.81 3.83
C ASP A 279 -12.09 -2.07 2.49
N TYR A 280 -11.19 -1.10 2.41
CA TYR A 280 -10.98 -0.20 1.27
C TYR A 280 -9.67 -0.48 0.51
N THR A 281 -8.95 -1.54 0.90
CA THR A 281 -7.62 -1.84 0.32
C THR A 281 -7.67 -3.08 -0.58
N PHE A 282 -6.94 -3.01 -1.72
CA PHE A 282 -6.71 -4.11 -2.65
C PHE A 282 -5.20 -4.35 -2.77
N ALA A 283 -4.77 -5.61 -2.77
CA ALA A 283 -3.36 -5.96 -2.95
C ALA A 283 -3.05 -6.19 -4.44
N SER A 284 -2.04 -5.51 -4.98
CA SER A 284 -1.68 -5.60 -6.39
C SER A 284 -1.06 -6.95 -6.73
N HIS A 285 0.16 -7.18 -6.32
CA HIS A 285 0.93 -8.37 -6.65
C HIS A 285 1.60 -8.98 -5.43
N ALA A 286 1.88 -10.28 -5.48
CA ALA A 286 2.73 -10.93 -4.50
C ALA A 286 4.18 -10.50 -4.73
N SER A 287 4.77 -9.79 -3.77
CA SER A 287 6.20 -9.48 -3.79
C SER A 287 7.03 -10.71 -3.43
N THR A 288 8.22 -10.82 -4.00
CA THR A 288 9.15 -11.92 -3.68
C THR A 288 9.90 -11.73 -2.36
N GLU A 289 9.73 -10.61 -1.66
CA GLU A 289 10.31 -10.37 -0.34
C GLU A 289 9.66 -11.27 0.73
N PRO A 290 10.46 -11.99 1.56
CA PRO A 290 9.93 -13.01 2.49
C PRO A 290 8.83 -12.49 3.43
N ALA A 291 9.03 -11.30 3.98
CA ALA A 291 8.08 -10.69 4.90
C ALA A 291 6.74 -10.31 4.25
N TYR A 292 6.65 -10.20 2.92
CA TYR A 292 5.41 -9.87 2.24
C TYR A 292 4.30 -10.87 2.57
N ARG A 293 4.59 -12.16 2.45
CA ARG A 293 3.61 -13.22 2.71
C ARG A 293 3.17 -13.21 4.17
N LEU A 294 4.11 -13.06 5.11
CA LEU A 294 3.79 -13.01 6.54
C LEU A 294 2.82 -11.89 6.89
N VAL A 295 3.02 -10.71 6.29
CA VAL A 295 2.14 -9.55 6.50
C VAL A 295 0.81 -9.73 5.77
N SER A 296 0.81 -10.20 4.52
CA SER A 296 -0.43 -10.41 3.76
C SER A 296 -1.33 -11.47 4.41
N ASP A 297 -0.75 -12.57 4.90
CA ASP A 297 -1.47 -13.60 5.66
C ASP A 297 -2.03 -13.04 6.98
N PHE A 298 -1.24 -12.25 7.73
CA PHE A 298 -1.70 -11.58 8.96
C PHE A 298 -2.86 -10.62 8.72
N LEU A 299 -2.83 -9.86 7.61
CA LEU A 299 -3.88 -8.92 7.24
C LEU A 299 -5.06 -9.57 6.51
N GLY A 300 -4.98 -10.85 6.16
CA GLY A 300 -6.00 -11.54 5.37
C GLY A 300 -6.13 -10.98 3.95
N LEU A 301 -5.03 -10.47 3.36
CA LEU A 301 -5.00 -9.89 2.04
C LEU A 301 -4.47 -10.87 1.01
N GLU A 302 -5.22 -11.07 -0.06
CA GLU A 302 -4.79 -11.88 -1.19
C GLU A 302 -4.36 -10.98 -2.37
N PRO A 303 -3.12 -11.12 -2.86
CA PRO A 303 -2.68 -10.39 -4.05
C PRO A 303 -3.45 -10.85 -5.29
N MET A 304 -3.71 -9.93 -6.21
CA MET A 304 -4.41 -10.20 -7.47
C MET A 304 -3.49 -10.78 -8.53
N LEU A 305 -2.18 -10.52 -8.48
CA LEU A 305 -1.20 -10.86 -9.50
C LEU A 305 -0.01 -11.63 -8.90
N LEU A 306 0.46 -12.62 -9.68
CA LEU A 306 1.69 -13.38 -9.42
C LEU A 306 2.66 -13.12 -10.57
N LEU A 307 3.54 -12.12 -10.43
CA LEU A 307 4.41 -11.62 -11.52
C LEU A 307 5.89 -11.58 -11.12
N ASP A 308 6.25 -12.12 -9.96
CA ASP A 308 7.62 -12.10 -9.40
C ASP A 308 8.25 -10.69 -9.33
N MET A 309 7.42 -9.66 -9.24
CA MET A 309 7.84 -8.26 -9.19
C MET A 309 8.50 -7.91 -7.84
N ARG A 310 9.52 -7.04 -7.91
CA ARG A 310 10.25 -6.51 -6.75
C ARG A 310 10.91 -5.15 -7.03
N LEU A 311 10.34 -4.37 -7.95
CA LEU A 311 10.87 -3.05 -8.29
C LEU A 311 10.59 -2.02 -7.19
N GLY A 312 9.39 -2.01 -6.60
CA GLY A 312 8.87 -0.93 -5.78
C GLY A 312 8.28 0.21 -6.63
N GLU A 313 8.46 1.44 -6.20
CA GLU A 313 7.96 2.68 -6.83
C GLU A 313 6.42 2.78 -6.88
N GLY A 314 5.65 1.77 -6.46
CA GLY A 314 4.21 1.66 -6.71
C GLY A 314 3.87 1.00 -8.04
N SER A 315 4.83 0.30 -8.65
CA SER A 315 4.74 -0.22 -10.03
C SER A 315 3.67 -1.30 -10.24
N GLY A 316 3.25 -2.00 -9.21
CA GLY A 316 2.14 -2.95 -9.26
C GLY A 316 0.75 -2.31 -9.24
N CYS A 317 0.64 -1.08 -8.72
CA CYS A 317 -0.65 -0.41 -8.60
C CYS A 317 -1.35 -0.18 -9.95
N PRO A 318 -0.69 0.34 -11.00
CA PRO A 318 -1.36 0.56 -12.29
C PRO A 318 -1.81 -0.74 -12.97
N LEU A 319 -1.12 -1.86 -12.74
CA LEU A 319 -1.55 -3.18 -13.24
C LEU A 319 -2.83 -3.64 -12.52
N ALA A 320 -2.90 -3.40 -11.22
CA ALA A 320 -4.10 -3.69 -10.42
C ALA A 320 -5.27 -2.76 -10.77
N PHE A 321 -5.01 -1.49 -11.08
CA PHE A 321 -6.05 -0.55 -11.54
C PHE A 321 -6.80 -1.10 -12.75
N PHE A 322 -6.06 -1.65 -13.71
CA PHE A 322 -6.67 -2.28 -14.88
C PHE A 322 -7.60 -3.45 -14.49
N LEU A 323 -7.25 -4.24 -13.46
CA LEU A 323 -8.09 -5.33 -12.99
C LEU A 323 -9.37 -4.82 -12.29
N LEU A 324 -9.26 -3.74 -11.51
CA LEU A 324 -10.42 -3.13 -10.85
C LEU A 324 -11.39 -2.54 -11.90
N GLU A 325 -10.86 -1.80 -12.88
CA GLU A 325 -11.64 -1.27 -14.00
C GLU A 325 -12.30 -2.38 -14.83
N ASN A 326 -11.55 -3.46 -15.09
CA ASN A 326 -12.08 -4.61 -15.83
C ASN A 326 -13.20 -5.33 -15.07
N ALA A 327 -13.08 -5.44 -13.73
CA ALA A 327 -14.15 -6.00 -12.92
C ALA A 327 -15.43 -5.18 -13.06
N VAL A 328 -15.34 -3.84 -12.95
CA VAL A 328 -16.50 -2.95 -13.12
C VAL A 328 -17.08 -3.07 -14.53
N TYR A 329 -16.23 -2.90 -15.54
CA TYR A 329 -16.67 -2.95 -16.93
C TYR A 329 -17.35 -4.27 -17.27
N THR A 330 -16.77 -5.40 -16.85
CA THR A 330 -17.33 -6.73 -17.13
C THR A 330 -18.70 -6.90 -16.48
N MET A 331 -18.87 -6.54 -15.22
CA MET A 331 -20.15 -6.71 -14.53
C MET A 331 -21.24 -5.78 -15.09
N GLU A 332 -20.89 -4.57 -15.50
CA GLU A 332 -21.87 -3.61 -16.04
C GLU A 332 -22.24 -3.87 -17.51
N HIS A 333 -21.46 -4.66 -18.25
CA HIS A 333 -21.68 -4.92 -19.68
C HIS A 333 -22.06 -6.36 -20.01
N MET A 334 -22.05 -7.27 -19.04
CA MET A 334 -22.58 -8.61 -19.23
C MET A 334 -24.11 -8.59 -19.17
N PRO A 335 -24.81 -9.33 -20.07
CA PRO A 335 -26.25 -9.48 -19.98
C PRO A 335 -26.63 -10.31 -18.73
N THR A 336 -27.78 -10.02 -18.17
CA THR A 336 -28.43 -10.85 -17.16
C THR A 336 -28.91 -12.17 -17.78
N PHE A 337 -29.31 -13.16 -16.97
CA PHE A 337 -29.91 -14.39 -17.47
C PHE A 337 -31.10 -14.10 -18.39
N ALA A 338 -31.97 -13.15 -18.00
CA ALA A 338 -33.17 -12.79 -18.77
C ALA A 338 -32.81 -12.16 -20.13
N GLU A 339 -31.87 -11.19 -20.14
CA GLU A 339 -31.41 -10.51 -21.36
C GLU A 339 -30.70 -11.46 -22.31
N GLY A 340 -29.91 -12.41 -21.77
CA GLY A 340 -29.21 -13.45 -22.53
C GLY A 340 -30.11 -14.60 -22.98
N SER A 341 -31.39 -14.61 -22.64
CA SER A 341 -32.33 -15.73 -22.89
C SER A 341 -31.84 -17.05 -22.30
N LEU A 342 -31.12 -16.98 -21.17
CA LEU A 342 -30.60 -18.12 -20.42
C LEU A 342 -31.53 -18.42 -19.24
N LYS A 343 -31.60 -19.69 -18.84
CA LYS A 343 -32.37 -20.11 -17.67
C LYS A 343 -31.43 -20.29 -16.49
N GLU A 344 -31.67 -19.57 -15.42
CA GLU A 344 -30.86 -19.61 -14.21
C GLU A 344 -30.76 -21.05 -13.63
N GLU A 345 -31.85 -21.83 -13.72
CA GLU A 345 -31.94 -23.22 -13.27
C GLU A 345 -30.97 -24.18 -13.94
N ASP A 346 -30.46 -23.83 -15.14
CA ASP A 346 -29.47 -24.63 -15.90
C ASP A 346 -28.04 -24.41 -15.39
N TYR A 347 -27.80 -23.49 -14.44
CA TYR A 347 -26.50 -23.11 -13.95
C TYR A 347 -26.31 -23.44 -12.47
N VAL A 348 -25.13 -23.97 -12.14
CA VAL A 348 -24.75 -24.33 -10.77
C VAL A 348 -23.86 -23.25 -10.18
N ASP A 349 -24.15 -22.86 -8.95
CA ASP A 349 -23.26 -21.99 -8.16
C ASP A 349 -21.97 -22.76 -7.82
N ILE A 350 -20.87 -22.41 -8.48
CA ILE A 350 -19.60 -23.12 -8.36
C ILE A 350 -18.94 -22.93 -6.98
N ARG A 351 -19.31 -21.92 -6.21
CA ARG A 351 -18.81 -21.68 -4.84
C ARG A 351 -19.20 -22.81 -3.89
N LYS A 352 -20.29 -23.51 -4.17
CA LYS A 352 -20.77 -24.66 -3.38
C LYS A 352 -19.94 -25.93 -3.58
N ASN A 353 -19.10 -25.96 -4.60
CA ASN A 353 -18.29 -27.12 -4.97
C ASN A 353 -16.81 -26.97 -4.55
N VAL A 354 -16.44 -25.88 -3.91
CA VAL A 354 -15.08 -25.64 -3.40
C VAL A 354 -15.09 -26.00 -1.91
N THR A 355 -14.90 -27.30 -1.62
CA THR A 355 -14.61 -27.85 -0.29
C THR A 355 -13.18 -28.33 -0.22
#